data_40a618621cc236b6a374335591ea32b4
#
_entry.id   40a618621cc236b6a374335591ea32b4
#
_cell.length_a   1.000
_cell.length_b   1.000
_cell.length_c   1.000
_cell.angle_alpha   90.00
_cell.angle_beta   90.00
_cell.angle_gamma   90.00
#
_symmetry.space_group_name_H-M   'P 1'
#
loop_
_entity.id
_entity.type
_entity.pdbx_description
1 polymer ?
#
loop_
_entity_poly.entity_id
_entity_poly.type
_entity_poly.pdbx_seq_one_letter_code
_entity_poly.pdbx_strand_id
1 'polypeptide(L)'
;MGSHRMYKIVFFTPALYSAGGTERVVACKASFFAEKLGYDVTIIVTEGAGNRTFFTLSDRVQIINLGINFEEIWRKPFLTKVVLYLKKQYQYRKRLSKLLKDIAPDVTITTLRREINFIHKIKDGSLKIGELHLSRNYYRGAEASELHLVKRLFVRWWRSDVVRQLKKLDRVVLLTDCASREWPELSNKVVIADPMTLNITRCSLLNSKKVIAIGRYSYEKGYDLLLQIWSVVEKRVPDWELDIYGMGDPSPYVKFLTELSIDKNRCHLNACLVDVSKVYRNSSILVQPSRTEGFGLVIVEAMAHGLPVVSFDCENGPRTIITEGEDGFLVPSLNIGMFAERLICLMKDEKLRFAMGENGRRKSMHYSLETISLQWKQFLENMIQNR
;
A
#
# COMPACT_ATOMS: atom_id res chain seq x y z
N MET A 1 26.92 -26.70 15.81
CA MET A 1 26.69 -25.67 14.82
C MET A 1 25.76 -26.24 13.77
N GLY A 2 24.46 -26.00 13.90
CA GLY A 2 23.49 -26.45 12.89
C GLY A 2 23.71 -25.65 11.61
N SER A 3 23.86 -26.33 10.48
CA SER A 3 23.92 -25.69 9.17
C SER A 3 22.60 -24.94 8.99
N HIS A 4 22.61 -23.60 9.08
CA HIS A 4 21.46 -22.79 8.72
C HIS A 4 21.21 -23.00 7.23
N ARG A 5 20.18 -23.79 6.91
CA ARG A 5 19.74 -23.96 5.52
C ARG A 5 19.34 -22.58 5.00
N MET A 6 20.01 -22.13 3.94
CA MET A 6 19.66 -20.91 3.25
C MET A 6 18.37 -21.13 2.45
N TYR A 7 17.26 -20.47 2.87
CA TYR A 7 15.98 -20.57 2.16
C TYR A 7 16.00 -19.71 0.89
N LYS A 8 15.41 -20.24 -0.17
CA LYS A 8 15.18 -19.53 -1.43
C LYS A 8 13.78 -18.93 -1.46
N ILE A 9 13.71 -17.61 -1.48
CA ILE A 9 12.43 -16.86 -1.47
C ILE A 9 12.26 -16.10 -2.78
N VAL A 10 11.15 -16.33 -3.46
CA VAL A 10 10.79 -15.57 -4.65
C VAL A 10 9.67 -14.62 -4.32
N PHE A 11 9.89 -13.32 -4.51
CA PHE A 11 8.85 -12.31 -4.52
C PHE A 11 8.35 -12.08 -5.94
N PHE A 12 7.05 -11.87 -6.08
CA PHE A 12 6.44 -11.57 -7.34
C PHE A 12 5.59 -10.29 -7.26
N THR A 13 5.92 -9.31 -8.10
CA THR A 13 5.18 -8.05 -8.24
C THR A 13 5.19 -7.61 -9.70
N PRO A 14 4.18 -6.84 -10.19
CA PRO A 14 4.17 -6.40 -11.59
C PRO A 14 5.37 -5.55 -11.97
N ALA A 15 5.77 -4.61 -11.12
CA ALA A 15 6.82 -3.63 -11.40
C ALA A 15 7.55 -3.19 -10.13
N LEU A 16 8.71 -2.53 -10.30
CA LEU A 16 9.47 -1.88 -9.22
C LEU A 16 9.90 -0.44 -9.59
N TYR A 17 9.47 0.07 -10.74
CA TYR A 17 9.85 1.40 -11.24
C TYR A 17 8.89 2.52 -10.80
N SER A 18 7.80 2.21 -10.12
CA SER A 18 6.81 3.19 -9.65
C SER A 18 6.95 3.50 -8.16
N ALA A 19 6.50 4.70 -7.75
CA ALA A 19 6.52 5.17 -6.35
C ALA A 19 5.35 4.59 -5.52
N GLY A 20 4.94 3.35 -5.78
CA GLY A 20 3.83 2.71 -5.08
C GLY A 20 4.21 2.16 -3.72
N GLY A 21 3.25 2.11 -2.78
CA GLY A 21 3.46 1.54 -1.45
C GLY A 21 3.80 0.05 -1.48
N THR A 22 3.12 -0.74 -2.33
CA THR A 22 3.37 -2.17 -2.48
C THR A 22 4.79 -2.44 -3.00
N GLU A 23 5.23 -1.68 -4.01
CA GLU A 23 6.58 -1.78 -4.58
C GLU A 23 7.65 -1.48 -3.53
N ARG A 24 7.41 -0.47 -2.70
CA ARG A 24 8.30 -0.11 -1.59
C ARG A 24 8.37 -1.19 -0.53
N VAL A 25 7.23 -1.74 -0.13
CA VAL A 25 7.15 -2.85 0.84
C VAL A 25 7.90 -4.08 0.33
N VAL A 26 7.69 -4.47 -0.93
CA VAL A 26 8.40 -5.62 -1.53
C VAL A 26 9.89 -5.37 -1.57
N ALA A 27 10.35 -4.18 -1.98
CA ALA A 27 11.77 -3.84 -2.05
C ALA A 27 12.44 -3.89 -0.66
N CYS A 28 11.80 -3.30 0.37
CA CYS A 28 12.33 -3.29 1.73
C CYS A 28 12.35 -4.68 2.37
N LYS A 29 11.26 -5.46 2.24
CA LYS A 29 11.21 -6.84 2.76
C LYS A 29 12.24 -7.73 2.08
N ALA A 30 12.33 -7.69 0.76
CA ALA A 30 13.30 -8.47 0.00
C ALA A 30 14.75 -8.15 0.41
N SER A 31 15.08 -6.86 0.54
CA SER A 31 16.39 -6.43 1.01
C SER A 31 16.68 -6.92 2.44
N PHE A 32 15.74 -6.78 3.36
CA PHE A 32 15.89 -7.27 4.73
C PHE A 32 16.08 -8.79 4.78
N PHE A 33 15.32 -9.53 4.00
CA PHE A 33 15.43 -11.00 3.95
C PHE A 33 16.79 -11.43 3.43
N ALA A 34 17.32 -10.76 2.41
CA ALA A 34 18.64 -11.07 1.87
C ALA A 34 19.78 -10.66 2.81
N GLU A 35 19.72 -9.46 3.40
CA GLU A 35 20.84 -8.90 4.19
C GLU A 35 20.87 -9.40 5.64
N LYS A 36 19.68 -9.44 6.29
CA LYS A 36 19.56 -9.72 7.72
C LYS A 36 19.19 -11.16 8.04
N LEU A 37 18.37 -11.80 7.20
CA LEU A 37 17.99 -13.19 7.40
C LEU A 37 18.89 -14.17 6.63
N GLY A 38 19.70 -13.68 5.69
CA GLY A 38 20.62 -14.51 4.89
C GLY A 38 19.90 -15.43 3.90
N TYR A 39 18.69 -15.05 3.45
CA TYR A 39 17.94 -15.81 2.44
C TYR A 39 18.44 -15.50 1.03
N ASP A 40 18.34 -16.47 0.12
CA ASP A 40 18.52 -16.27 -1.31
C ASP A 40 17.22 -15.70 -1.89
N VAL A 41 17.25 -14.40 -2.26
CA VAL A 41 16.03 -13.66 -2.61
C VAL A 41 16.05 -13.23 -4.07
N THR A 42 15.01 -13.63 -4.80
CA THR A 42 14.75 -13.19 -6.17
C THR A 42 13.42 -12.44 -6.26
N ILE A 43 13.39 -11.29 -6.94
CA ILE A 43 12.15 -10.59 -7.30
C ILE A 43 11.88 -10.80 -8.78
N ILE A 44 10.70 -11.30 -9.11
CA ILE A 44 10.24 -11.48 -10.49
C ILE A 44 9.23 -10.39 -10.83
N VAL A 45 9.45 -9.68 -11.94
CA VAL A 45 8.55 -8.63 -12.45
C VAL A 45 8.09 -8.91 -13.88
N THR A 46 6.98 -8.31 -14.29
CA THR A 46 6.41 -8.49 -15.66
C THR A 46 6.49 -7.24 -16.53
N GLU A 47 6.61 -6.07 -15.91
CA GLU A 47 6.57 -4.77 -16.58
C GLU A 47 7.92 -4.06 -16.49
N GLY A 48 8.12 -3.01 -17.30
CA GLY A 48 9.22 -2.08 -17.16
C GLY A 48 10.61 -2.66 -17.46
N ALA A 49 10.73 -3.50 -18.50
CA ALA A 49 12.02 -4.00 -18.94
C ALA A 49 12.99 -2.84 -19.25
N GLY A 50 14.17 -2.84 -18.59
CA GLY A 50 15.17 -1.78 -18.72
C GLY A 50 14.96 -0.57 -17.80
N ASN A 51 13.84 -0.44 -17.09
CA ASN A 51 13.63 0.61 -16.11
C ASN A 51 14.41 0.34 -14.82
N ARG A 52 14.96 1.40 -14.22
CA ARG A 52 15.56 1.32 -12.89
C ARG A 52 14.47 1.19 -11.83
N THR A 53 14.80 0.54 -10.72
CA THR A 53 13.93 0.49 -9.55
C THR A 53 13.76 1.88 -8.96
N PHE A 54 12.53 2.22 -8.54
CA PHE A 54 12.28 3.52 -7.90
C PHE A 54 12.88 3.58 -6.49
N PHE A 55 12.76 2.48 -5.75
CA PHE A 55 13.30 2.36 -4.40
C PHE A 55 14.65 1.63 -4.43
N THR A 56 15.53 1.99 -3.50
CA THR A 56 16.81 1.31 -3.30
C THR A 56 16.57 -0.15 -2.93
N LEU A 57 17.30 -1.04 -3.57
CA LEU A 57 17.28 -2.48 -3.33
C LEU A 57 18.68 -2.95 -2.96
N SER A 58 18.78 -3.95 -2.09
CA SER A 58 20.06 -4.59 -1.79
C SER A 58 20.66 -5.27 -3.00
N ASP A 59 21.97 -5.16 -3.17
CA ASP A 59 22.74 -5.85 -4.25
C ASP A 59 22.68 -7.39 -4.12
N ARG A 60 22.25 -7.91 -2.95
CA ARG A 60 22.05 -9.34 -2.73
C ARG A 60 20.72 -9.86 -3.28
N VAL A 61 19.82 -8.97 -3.72
CA VAL A 61 18.53 -9.35 -4.29
C VAL A 61 18.62 -9.41 -5.80
N GLN A 62 18.33 -10.57 -6.37
CA GLN A 62 18.26 -10.73 -7.82
C GLN A 62 16.92 -10.22 -8.36
N ILE A 63 16.94 -9.47 -9.46
CA ILE A 63 15.72 -9.06 -10.19
C ILE A 63 15.68 -9.77 -11.54
N ILE A 64 14.55 -10.42 -11.84
CA ILE A 64 14.31 -11.05 -13.14
C ILE A 64 13.03 -10.46 -13.74
N ASN A 65 13.17 -9.83 -14.92
CA ASN A 65 12.02 -9.33 -15.66
C ASN A 65 11.59 -10.35 -16.73
N LEU A 66 10.33 -10.78 -16.67
CA LEU A 66 9.76 -11.73 -17.65
C LEU A 66 9.46 -11.07 -19.01
N GLY A 67 9.47 -9.75 -19.11
CA GLY A 67 9.23 -9.01 -20.35
C GLY A 67 7.87 -9.27 -20.95
N ILE A 68 6.82 -9.34 -20.13
CA ILE A 68 5.45 -9.56 -20.61
C ILE A 68 4.82 -8.24 -21.06
N ASN A 69 5.02 -7.15 -20.30
CA ASN A 69 4.58 -5.79 -20.62
C ASN A 69 3.09 -5.69 -20.95
N PHE A 70 2.22 -6.01 -19.98
CA PHE A 70 0.76 -5.90 -20.17
C PHE A 70 0.29 -4.46 -20.40
N GLU A 71 1.06 -3.45 -19.98
CA GLU A 71 0.71 -2.03 -20.15
C GLU A 71 0.61 -1.63 -21.62
N GLU A 72 1.36 -2.28 -22.52
CA GLU A 72 1.33 -2.02 -23.96
C GLU A 72 -0.04 -2.23 -24.60
N ILE A 73 -0.91 -3.06 -24.00
CA ILE A 73 -2.23 -3.37 -24.55
C ILE A 73 -3.33 -2.41 -24.09
N TRP A 74 -3.08 -1.52 -23.12
CA TRP A 74 -4.16 -0.70 -22.54
C TRP A 74 -4.81 0.27 -23.52
N ARG A 75 -4.03 0.81 -24.45
CA ARG A 75 -4.50 1.76 -25.49
C ARG A 75 -5.05 1.08 -26.74
N LYS A 76 -5.13 -0.27 -26.79
CA LYS A 76 -5.60 -1.01 -27.98
C LYS A 76 -7.13 -1.12 -27.98
N PRO A 77 -7.77 -1.27 -29.17
CA PRO A 77 -9.20 -1.55 -29.30
C PRO A 77 -9.61 -2.80 -28.51
N PHE A 78 -10.86 -2.86 -28.07
CA PHE A 78 -11.34 -3.90 -27.14
C PHE A 78 -11.06 -5.34 -27.58
N LEU A 79 -11.45 -5.72 -28.81
CA LEU A 79 -11.24 -7.08 -29.32
C LEU A 79 -9.75 -7.43 -29.41
N THR A 80 -8.94 -6.51 -29.95
CA THR A 80 -7.48 -6.67 -30.00
C THR A 80 -6.88 -6.81 -28.60
N LYS A 81 -7.37 -6.01 -27.65
CA LYS A 81 -6.95 -6.08 -26.23
C LYS A 81 -7.21 -7.46 -25.66
N VAL A 82 -8.38 -8.05 -25.88
CA VAL A 82 -8.74 -9.38 -25.37
C VAL A 82 -7.80 -10.45 -25.93
N VAL A 83 -7.60 -10.48 -27.25
CA VAL A 83 -6.73 -11.46 -27.91
C VAL A 83 -5.28 -11.34 -27.40
N LEU A 84 -4.74 -10.11 -27.37
CA LEU A 84 -3.38 -9.86 -26.89
C LEU A 84 -3.24 -10.19 -25.39
N TYR A 85 -4.26 -9.90 -24.58
CA TYR A 85 -4.27 -10.27 -23.17
C TYR A 85 -4.17 -11.78 -22.97
N LEU A 86 -4.98 -12.57 -23.70
CA LEU A 86 -4.94 -14.03 -23.61
C LEU A 86 -3.57 -14.59 -24.06
N LYS A 87 -3.02 -14.05 -25.16
CA LYS A 87 -1.66 -14.41 -25.63
C LYS A 87 -0.59 -14.10 -24.57
N LYS A 88 -0.62 -12.88 -23.99
CA LYS A 88 0.32 -12.48 -22.93
C LYS A 88 0.14 -13.33 -21.67
N GLN A 89 -1.08 -13.67 -21.27
CA GLN A 89 -1.35 -14.58 -20.15
C GLN A 89 -0.77 -15.98 -20.37
N TYR A 90 -0.88 -16.52 -21.58
CA TYR A 90 -0.25 -17.80 -21.93
C TYR A 90 1.27 -17.74 -21.85
N GLN A 91 1.89 -16.70 -22.42
CA GLN A 91 3.34 -16.48 -22.38
C GLN A 91 3.82 -16.30 -20.92
N TYR A 92 3.06 -15.53 -20.14
CA TYR A 92 3.33 -15.29 -18.73
C TYR A 92 3.36 -16.61 -17.95
N ARG A 93 2.30 -17.39 -18.05
CA ARG A 93 2.24 -18.70 -17.40
C ARG A 93 3.40 -19.61 -17.81
N LYS A 94 3.73 -19.65 -19.09
CA LYS A 94 4.83 -20.49 -19.62
C LYS A 94 6.20 -20.05 -19.08
N ARG A 95 6.52 -18.74 -19.19
CA ARG A 95 7.80 -18.19 -18.72
C ARG A 95 7.94 -18.32 -17.22
N LEU A 96 6.91 -17.93 -16.46
CA LEU A 96 6.95 -18.03 -15.00
C LEU A 96 7.06 -19.49 -14.53
N SER A 97 6.33 -20.42 -15.14
CA SER A 97 6.42 -21.85 -14.78
C SER A 97 7.81 -22.43 -15.03
N LYS A 98 8.46 -22.04 -16.12
CA LYS A 98 9.85 -22.47 -16.41
C LYS A 98 10.79 -21.88 -15.37
N LEU A 99 10.75 -20.57 -15.17
CA LEU A 99 11.64 -19.87 -14.26
C LEU A 99 11.54 -20.38 -12.82
N LEU A 100 10.32 -20.59 -12.29
CA LEU A 100 10.15 -21.12 -10.94
C LEU A 100 10.66 -22.56 -10.79
N LYS A 101 10.57 -23.39 -11.82
CA LYS A 101 11.17 -24.73 -11.81
C LYS A 101 12.71 -24.66 -11.83
N ASP A 102 13.26 -23.71 -12.58
CA ASP A 102 14.72 -23.54 -12.69
C ASP A 102 15.30 -22.98 -11.36
N ILE A 103 14.62 -22.04 -10.71
CA ILE A 103 15.01 -21.49 -9.39
C ILE A 103 14.79 -22.52 -8.28
N ALA A 104 13.70 -23.30 -8.35
CA ALA A 104 13.26 -24.24 -7.31
C ALA A 104 13.20 -23.58 -5.91
N PRO A 105 12.38 -22.52 -5.72
CA PRO A 105 12.33 -21.81 -4.45
C PRO A 105 11.63 -22.65 -3.36
N ASP A 106 11.93 -22.35 -2.09
CA ASP A 106 11.19 -22.90 -0.96
C ASP A 106 9.82 -22.22 -0.83
N VAL A 107 9.76 -20.91 -1.09
CA VAL A 107 8.54 -20.10 -1.00
C VAL A 107 8.45 -19.11 -2.17
N THR A 108 7.24 -18.97 -2.71
CA THR A 108 6.87 -17.94 -3.67
C THR A 108 5.81 -17.02 -3.04
N ILE A 109 6.14 -15.74 -2.87
CA ILE A 109 5.25 -14.70 -2.31
C ILE A 109 4.80 -13.80 -3.46
N THR A 110 3.50 -13.65 -3.66
CA THR A 110 2.92 -12.85 -4.76
C THR A 110 1.99 -11.76 -4.26
N THR A 111 2.03 -10.58 -4.88
CA THR A 111 1.11 -9.47 -4.63
C THR A 111 -0.26 -9.63 -5.31
N LEU A 112 -0.57 -10.82 -5.78
CA LEU A 112 -1.88 -11.25 -6.28
C LEU A 112 -2.47 -10.34 -7.37
N ARG A 113 -1.77 -10.21 -8.47
CA ARG A 113 -2.29 -9.49 -9.65
C ARG A 113 -2.84 -10.48 -10.68
N ARG A 114 -2.20 -10.64 -11.83
CA ARG A 114 -2.68 -11.48 -12.92
C ARG A 114 -2.36 -12.97 -12.77
N GLU A 115 -1.32 -13.28 -12.00
CA GLU A 115 -0.83 -14.64 -11.69
C GLU A 115 -1.76 -15.43 -10.78
N ILE A 116 -2.64 -14.78 -10.02
CA ILE A 116 -3.62 -15.44 -9.15
C ILE A 116 -4.39 -16.56 -9.86
N ASN A 117 -4.63 -16.41 -11.17
CA ASN A 117 -5.40 -17.36 -11.96
C ASN A 117 -4.68 -18.70 -12.22
N PHE A 118 -3.34 -18.75 -12.04
CA PHE A 118 -2.55 -19.93 -12.37
C PHE A 118 -1.36 -20.23 -11.46
N ILE A 119 -0.98 -19.35 -10.55
CA ILE A 119 0.21 -19.53 -9.70
C ILE A 119 0.13 -20.83 -8.89
N HIS A 120 -1.04 -21.16 -8.37
CA HIS A 120 -1.29 -22.39 -7.61
C HIS A 120 -1.17 -23.68 -8.47
N LYS A 121 -1.17 -23.55 -9.81
CA LYS A 121 -1.04 -24.67 -10.76
C LYS A 121 0.40 -24.98 -11.10
N ILE A 122 1.34 -24.12 -10.73
CA ILE A 122 2.76 -24.33 -11.00
C ILE A 122 3.34 -25.27 -9.94
N LYS A 123 3.72 -26.46 -10.39
CA LYS A 123 4.30 -27.51 -9.57
C LYS A 123 5.82 -27.40 -9.63
N ASP A 124 6.39 -26.49 -8.86
CA ASP A 124 7.82 -26.22 -8.72
C ASP A 124 8.36 -26.62 -7.34
N GLY A 125 7.48 -27.13 -6.50
CA GLY A 125 7.82 -27.52 -5.14
C GLY A 125 7.72 -26.38 -4.12
N SER A 126 7.52 -25.10 -4.46
CA SER A 126 7.43 -24.02 -3.47
C SER A 126 6.06 -23.89 -2.83
N LEU A 127 6.04 -23.40 -1.59
CA LEU A 127 4.83 -22.88 -0.95
C LEU A 127 4.36 -21.60 -1.68
N LYS A 128 3.05 -21.49 -1.95
CA LYS A 128 2.45 -20.34 -2.64
C LYS A 128 1.73 -19.46 -1.65
N ILE A 129 2.29 -18.30 -1.37
CA ILE A 129 1.74 -17.30 -0.46
C ILE A 129 1.28 -16.09 -1.26
N GLY A 130 0.06 -15.64 -1.01
CA GLY A 130 -0.49 -14.43 -1.63
C GLY A 130 -0.64 -13.31 -0.62
N GLU A 131 -0.17 -12.10 -0.93
CA GLU A 131 -0.36 -10.89 -0.13
C GLU A 131 -1.46 -10.01 -0.74
N LEU A 132 -2.48 -9.67 0.03
CA LEU A 132 -3.57 -8.78 -0.38
C LEU A 132 -3.36 -7.37 0.20
N HIS A 133 -2.89 -6.45 -0.64
CA HIS A 133 -2.64 -5.05 -0.29
C HIS A 133 -3.84 -4.10 -0.53
N LEU A 134 -4.98 -4.63 -0.97
CA LEU A 134 -6.19 -3.87 -1.26
C LEU A 134 -7.38 -4.43 -0.48
N SER A 135 -8.32 -3.56 -0.09
CA SER A 135 -9.58 -4.00 0.47
C SER A 135 -10.40 -4.82 -0.55
N ARG A 136 -11.25 -5.71 -0.04
CA ARG A 136 -12.08 -6.60 -0.87
C ARG A 136 -12.95 -5.84 -1.85
N ASN A 137 -13.52 -4.71 -1.42
CA ASN A 137 -14.43 -3.92 -2.24
C ASN A 137 -13.74 -3.26 -3.44
N TYR A 138 -12.46 -2.91 -3.29
CA TYR A 138 -11.65 -2.28 -4.33
C TYR A 138 -10.73 -3.24 -5.08
N TYR A 139 -10.69 -4.51 -4.66
CA TYR A 139 -9.90 -5.50 -5.35
C TYR A 139 -10.41 -5.66 -6.79
N ARG A 140 -9.58 -5.23 -7.73
CA ARG A 140 -9.85 -5.21 -9.18
C ARG A 140 -10.97 -4.23 -9.62
N GLY A 141 -11.14 -3.09 -8.95
CA GLY A 141 -11.96 -1.98 -9.43
C GLY A 141 -13.47 -2.24 -9.45
N ALA A 142 -13.98 -3.06 -8.58
CA ALA A 142 -15.38 -3.45 -8.51
C ALA A 142 -16.21 -2.60 -7.55
N GLU A 143 -16.44 -1.32 -7.88
CA GLU A 143 -17.55 -0.57 -7.28
C GLU A 143 -18.86 -1.12 -7.86
N ALA A 144 -19.56 -1.96 -7.07
CA ALA A 144 -20.70 -2.71 -7.56
C ALA A 144 -22.04 -1.95 -7.46
N SER A 145 -22.07 -0.76 -6.84
CA SER A 145 -23.33 -0.07 -6.50
C SER A 145 -24.02 0.63 -7.67
N GLU A 146 -23.27 1.03 -8.72
CA GLU A 146 -23.81 1.78 -9.87
C GLU A 146 -23.88 0.98 -11.17
N LEU A 147 -23.65 -0.34 -11.14
CA LEU A 147 -23.55 -1.13 -12.35
C LEU A 147 -24.90 -1.73 -12.77
N HIS A 148 -25.18 -1.72 -14.10
CA HIS A 148 -26.29 -2.48 -14.70
C HIS A 148 -26.27 -3.96 -14.27
N LEU A 149 -27.46 -4.60 -14.23
CA LEU A 149 -27.69 -5.95 -13.72
C LEU A 149 -26.65 -6.99 -14.25
N VAL A 150 -26.38 -6.95 -15.54
CA VAL A 150 -25.40 -7.86 -16.18
C VAL A 150 -23.98 -7.65 -15.65
N LYS A 151 -23.57 -6.40 -15.46
CA LYS A 151 -22.25 -6.09 -14.86
C LYS A 151 -22.18 -6.53 -13.39
N ARG A 152 -23.28 -6.39 -12.63
CA ARG A 152 -23.35 -6.88 -11.24
C ARG A 152 -23.19 -8.39 -11.16
N LEU A 153 -23.85 -9.15 -12.04
CA LEU A 153 -23.70 -10.62 -12.09
C LEU A 153 -22.27 -11.02 -12.47
N PHE A 154 -21.66 -10.34 -13.44
CA PHE A 154 -20.27 -10.56 -13.83
C PHE A 154 -19.30 -10.29 -12.68
N VAL A 155 -19.44 -9.17 -11.98
CA VAL A 155 -18.61 -8.82 -10.80
C VAL A 155 -18.78 -9.84 -9.69
N ARG A 156 -20.01 -10.31 -9.44
CA ARG A 156 -20.30 -11.35 -8.44
C ARG A 156 -19.64 -12.68 -8.79
N TRP A 157 -19.78 -13.13 -10.04
CA TRP A 157 -19.10 -14.34 -10.55
C TRP A 157 -17.58 -14.20 -10.42
N TRP A 158 -17.06 -13.07 -10.83
CA TRP A 158 -15.62 -12.80 -10.80
C TRP A 158 -15.04 -12.73 -9.37
N ARG A 159 -15.77 -12.10 -8.42
CA ARG A 159 -15.42 -12.16 -6.99
C ARG A 159 -15.40 -13.58 -6.45
N SER A 160 -16.39 -14.40 -6.82
CA SER A 160 -16.43 -15.82 -6.45
C SER A 160 -15.24 -16.59 -7.01
N ASP A 161 -14.79 -16.27 -8.24
CA ASP A 161 -13.61 -16.89 -8.81
C ASP A 161 -12.32 -16.48 -8.06
N VAL A 162 -12.18 -15.21 -7.71
CA VAL A 162 -11.04 -14.75 -6.87
C VAL A 162 -10.97 -15.55 -5.56
N VAL A 163 -12.07 -15.65 -4.82
CA VAL A 163 -12.12 -16.45 -3.58
C VAL A 163 -11.70 -17.90 -3.84
N ARG A 164 -12.18 -18.49 -4.93
CA ARG A 164 -11.83 -19.86 -5.33
C ARG A 164 -10.33 -20.02 -5.62
N GLN A 165 -9.70 -19.02 -6.23
CA GLN A 165 -8.25 -19.05 -6.49
C GLN A 165 -7.45 -18.85 -5.22
N LEU A 166 -7.85 -17.93 -4.35
CA LEU A 166 -7.20 -17.68 -3.04
C LEU A 166 -7.21 -18.92 -2.15
N LYS A 167 -8.33 -19.68 -2.11
CA LYS A 167 -8.43 -20.94 -1.35
C LYS A 167 -7.44 -22.02 -1.80
N LYS A 168 -6.86 -21.90 -3.00
CA LYS A 168 -5.89 -22.88 -3.54
C LYS A 168 -4.44 -22.53 -3.23
N LEU A 169 -4.19 -21.39 -2.63
CA LEU A 169 -2.87 -21.00 -2.14
C LEU A 169 -2.61 -21.68 -0.79
N ASP A 170 -1.36 -21.90 -0.45
CA ASP A 170 -0.99 -22.44 0.85
C ASP A 170 -1.37 -21.47 1.97
N ARG A 171 -1.14 -20.16 1.77
CA ARG A 171 -1.61 -19.10 2.68
C ARG A 171 -1.94 -17.82 1.92
N VAL A 172 -2.83 -17.03 2.53
CA VAL A 172 -3.18 -15.69 2.11
C VAL A 172 -2.89 -14.74 3.26
N VAL A 173 -1.96 -13.81 3.04
CA VAL A 173 -1.60 -12.78 4.00
C VAL A 173 -2.49 -11.57 3.80
N LEU A 174 -3.12 -11.13 4.87
CA LEU A 174 -3.94 -9.93 4.97
C LEU A 174 -3.25 -8.94 5.91
N LEU A 175 -3.39 -7.66 5.68
CA LEU A 175 -2.59 -6.65 6.36
C LEU A 175 -3.17 -6.22 7.72
N THR A 176 -4.46 -6.51 7.95
CA THR A 176 -5.17 -6.10 9.17
C THR A 176 -6.21 -7.14 9.57
N ASP A 177 -6.59 -7.15 10.86
CA ASP A 177 -7.71 -7.96 11.33
C ASP A 177 -9.05 -7.54 10.70
N CYS A 178 -9.20 -6.25 10.41
CA CYS A 178 -10.36 -5.74 9.68
C CYS A 178 -10.44 -6.36 8.28
N ALA A 179 -9.34 -6.35 7.53
CA ALA A 179 -9.26 -7.03 6.23
C ALA A 179 -9.55 -8.54 6.37
N SER A 180 -9.05 -9.18 7.43
CA SER A 180 -9.33 -10.60 7.68
C SER A 180 -10.82 -10.91 7.85
N ARG A 181 -11.58 -10.01 8.46
CA ARG A 181 -13.05 -10.14 8.59
C ARG A 181 -13.79 -9.98 7.26
N GLU A 182 -13.22 -9.25 6.29
CA GLU A 182 -13.80 -9.13 4.94
C GLU A 182 -13.76 -10.44 4.14
N TRP A 183 -12.87 -11.37 4.49
CA TRP A 183 -12.69 -12.65 3.80
C TRP A 183 -13.03 -13.85 4.70
N PRO A 184 -14.28 -13.96 5.17
CA PRO A 184 -14.69 -15.04 6.07
C PRO A 184 -14.57 -16.43 5.42
N GLU A 185 -14.63 -16.49 4.08
CA GLU A 185 -14.57 -17.74 3.32
C GLU A 185 -13.16 -18.36 3.25
N LEU A 186 -12.11 -17.61 3.63
CA LEU A 186 -10.72 -18.09 3.60
C LEU A 186 -10.34 -18.70 4.95
N SER A 187 -10.11 -20.01 4.98
CA SER A 187 -9.55 -20.73 6.13
C SER A 187 -8.02 -20.68 6.19
N ASN A 188 -7.38 -20.39 5.05
CA ASN A 188 -5.92 -20.35 4.87
C ASN A 188 -5.33 -18.93 5.02
N LYS A 189 -6.03 -18.02 5.68
CA LYS A 189 -5.58 -16.63 5.89
C LYS A 189 -4.72 -16.49 7.14
N VAL A 190 -3.83 -15.51 7.13
CA VAL A 190 -3.01 -15.04 8.24
C VAL A 190 -2.92 -13.52 8.19
N VAL A 191 -2.78 -12.86 9.33
CA VAL A 191 -2.62 -11.40 9.40
C VAL A 191 -1.17 -11.07 9.69
N ILE A 192 -0.52 -10.35 8.76
CA ILE A 192 0.82 -9.78 8.94
C ILE A 192 0.78 -8.39 8.30
N ALA A 193 1.03 -7.35 9.08
CA ALA A 193 0.99 -5.97 8.63
C ALA A 193 2.10 -5.65 7.61
N ASP A 194 1.91 -4.58 6.84
CA ASP A 194 3.01 -4.01 6.07
C ASP A 194 4.02 -3.33 6.99
N PRO A 195 5.31 -3.50 6.76
CA PRO A 195 6.34 -2.84 7.54
C PRO A 195 6.44 -1.35 7.19
N MET A 196 6.75 -0.53 8.18
CA MET A 196 7.24 0.82 7.94
C MET A 196 8.57 0.74 7.16
N THR A 197 8.64 1.48 6.07
CA THR A 197 9.72 1.34 5.09
C THR A 197 10.76 2.45 5.14
N LEU A 198 10.55 3.45 6.00
CA LEU A 198 11.46 4.59 6.17
C LEU A 198 12.43 4.37 7.33
N ASN A 199 13.66 4.79 7.14
CA ASN A 199 14.64 4.87 8.21
C ASN A 199 14.47 6.22 8.93
N ILE A 200 13.96 6.20 10.15
CA ILE A 200 13.67 7.40 10.94
C ILE A 200 14.93 7.86 11.66
N THR A 201 15.57 8.89 11.16
CA THR A 201 16.76 9.50 11.80
C THR A 201 16.42 10.68 12.71
N ARG A 202 15.31 11.39 12.42
CA ARG A 202 14.83 12.54 13.19
C ARG A 202 13.31 12.63 13.08
N CYS A 203 12.68 13.00 14.20
CA CYS A 203 11.24 13.32 14.23
C CYS A 203 10.98 14.79 13.83
N SER A 204 9.71 15.12 13.61
CA SER A 204 9.26 16.50 13.49
C SER A 204 9.31 17.19 14.86
N LEU A 205 9.57 18.49 14.86
CA LEU A 205 9.45 19.34 16.03
C LEU A 205 8.01 19.84 16.25
N LEU A 206 7.09 19.54 15.33
CA LEU A 206 5.68 19.96 15.32
C LEU A 206 5.44 21.48 15.42
N ASN A 207 6.47 22.28 15.16
CA ASN A 207 6.44 23.75 15.26
C ASN A 207 6.20 24.43 13.91
N SER A 208 6.18 23.69 12.81
CA SER A 208 5.78 24.20 11.52
C SER A 208 4.25 24.31 11.47
N LYS A 209 3.74 25.32 10.77
CA LYS A 209 2.31 25.47 10.53
C LYS A 209 1.91 24.79 9.23
N LYS A 210 2.31 23.51 9.08
CA LYS A 210 2.11 22.71 7.86
C LYS A 210 1.33 21.44 8.13
N VAL A 211 0.27 21.27 7.34
CA VAL A 211 -0.50 20.03 7.20
C VAL A 211 -0.06 19.35 5.92
N ILE A 212 0.11 18.05 5.97
CA ILE A 212 0.47 17.28 4.76
C ILE A 212 -0.53 16.17 4.47
N ALA A 213 -0.68 15.88 3.17
CA ALA A 213 -1.30 14.67 2.67
C ALA A 213 -0.36 14.01 1.66
N ILE A 214 -0.19 12.68 1.73
CA ILE A 214 0.72 11.94 0.85
C ILE A 214 -0.01 10.76 0.22
N GLY A 215 0.00 10.67 -1.12
CA GLY A 215 -0.63 9.57 -1.85
C GLY A 215 -0.82 9.89 -3.32
N ARG A 216 -1.29 8.93 -4.11
CA ARG A 216 -1.57 9.16 -5.54
C ARG A 216 -2.70 10.18 -5.72
N TYR A 217 -2.62 11.00 -6.78
CA TYR A 217 -3.74 11.81 -7.23
C TYR A 217 -4.80 10.90 -7.86
N SER A 218 -5.64 10.31 -7.03
CA SER A 218 -6.68 9.36 -7.45
C SER A 218 -7.93 9.48 -6.58
N TYR A 219 -9.05 9.03 -7.11
CA TYR A 219 -10.36 9.10 -6.42
C TYR A 219 -10.34 8.46 -5.03
N GLU A 220 -9.64 7.34 -4.89
CA GLU A 220 -9.56 6.59 -3.63
C GLU A 220 -8.89 7.42 -2.51
N LYS A 221 -7.98 8.34 -2.87
CA LYS A 221 -7.26 9.17 -1.90
C LYS A 221 -8.06 10.38 -1.40
N GLY A 222 -9.18 10.71 -2.04
CA GLY A 222 -10.13 11.68 -1.53
C GLY A 222 -9.63 13.12 -1.46
N TYR A 223 -8.72 13.54 -2.33
CA TYR A 223 -8.20 14.91 -2.30
C TYR A 223 -9.24 15.96 -2.68
N ASP A 224 -10.28 15.59 -3.42
CA ASP A 224 -11.48 16.41 -3.63
C ASP A 224 -12.22 16.71 -2.32
N LEU A 225 -12.30 15.74 -1.41
CA LEU A 225 -12.85 15.92 -0.06
C LEU A 225 -11.89 16.77 0.80
N LEU A 226 -10.58 16.56 0.69
CA LEU A 226 -9.59 17.34 1.43
C LEU A 226 -9.64 18.82 1.08
N LEU A 227 -9.81 19.14 -0.19
CA LEU A 227 -9.94 20.54 -0.62
C LEU A 227 -11.23 21.19 -0.08
N GLN A 228 -12.34 20.45 -0.01
CA GLN A 228 -13.57 20.94 0.66
C GLN A 228 -13.32 21.17 2.17
N ILE A 229 -12.64 20.26 2.85
CA ILE A 229 -12.24 20.42 4.25
C ILE A 229 -11.36 21.66 4.40
N TRP A 230 -10.35 21.81 3.55
CA TRP A 230 -9.39 22.91 3.61
C TRP A 230 -10.04 24.27 3.37
N SER A 231 -11.02 24.38 2.48
CA SER A 231 -11.75 25.64 2.25
C SER A 231 -12.51 26.18 3.49
N VAL A 232 -12.80 25.29 4.45
CA VAL A 232 -13.38 25.66 5.76
C VAL A 232 -12.26 26.00 6.75
N VAL A 233 -11.21 25.18 6.76
CA VAL A 233 -10.08 25.29 7.71
C VAL A 233 -9.30 26.57 7.49
N GLU A 234 -8.93 26.90 6.26
CA GLU A 234 -8.08 28.05 5.95
C GLU A 234 -8.66 29.41 6.38
N LYS A 235 -9.99 29.51 6.47
CA LYS A 235 -10.70 30.71 6.94
C LYS A 235 -10.61 30.88 8.46
N ARG A 236 -10.46 29.78 9.19
CA ARG A 236 -10.45 29.74 10.67
C ARG A 236 -9.05 29.70 11.27
N VAL A 237 -8.07 29.29 10.45
CA VAL A 237 -6.65 29.16 10.84
C VAL A 237 -5.77 29.67 9.69
N PRO A 238 -5.69 31.01 9.49
CA PRO A 238 -5.14 31.62 8.26
C PRO A 238 -3.61 31.52 8.13
N ASP A 239 -2.92 31.10 9.15
CA ASP A 239 -1.45 31.03 9.20
C ASP A 239 -0.90 29.61 8.97
N TRP A 240 -1.77 28.65 8.59
CA TRP A 240 -1.38 27.29 8.25
C TRP A 240 -1.41 27.05 6.73
N GLU A 241 -0.57 26.11 6.28
CA GLU A 241 -0.46 25.68 4.89
C GLU A 241 -0.84 24.20 4.76
N LEU A 242 -1.37 23.82 3.60
CA LEU A 242 -1.62 22.43 3.20
C LEU A 242 -0.72 22.06 2.02
N ASP A 243 0.12 21.06 2.20
CA ASP A 243 0.94 20.48 1.13
C ASP A 243 0.44 19.08 0.78
N ILE A 244 0.03 18.85 -0.47
CA ILE A 244 -0.36 17.53 -0.98
C ILE A 244 0.76 17.03 -1.88
N TYR A 245 1.30 15.84 -1.57
CA TYR A 245 2.37 15.20 -2.35
C TYR A 245 1.87 13.92 -3.00
N GLY A 246 2.03 13.78 -4.31
CA GLY A 246 1.53 12.59 -4.98
C GLY A 246 2.05 12.31 -6.37
N MET A 247 1.89 11.09 -6.79
CA MET A 247 2.06 10.65 -8.18
C MET A 247 0.71 10.68 -8.90
N GLY A 248 0.71 11.04 -10.16
CA GLY A 248 -0.47 11.14 -11.01
C GLY A 248 -0.72 12.54 -11.50
N ASP A 249 -1.87 12.77 -12.10
CA ASP A 249 -2.26 14.07 -12.66
C ASP A 249 -3.00 14.92 -11.60
N PRO A 250 -2.42 16.04 -11.15
CA PRO A 250 -3.06 16.95 -10.21
C PRO A 250 -4.10 17.88 -10.88
N SER A 251 -4.17 17.95 -12.22
CA SER A 251 -4.99 18.92 -12.96
C SER A 251 -6.47 18.93 -12.55
N PRO A 252 -7.13 17.80 -12.28
CA PRO A 252 -8.50 17.82 -11.78
C PRO A 252 -8.66 18.60 -10.47
N TYR A 253 -7.67 18.51 -9.58
CA TYR A 253 -7.70 19.16 -8.26
C TYR A 253 -7.38 20.65 -8.33
N VAL A 254 -6.62 21.10 -9.35
CA VAL A 254 -6.39 22.53 -9.63
C VAL A 254 -7.71 23.26 -9.89
N LYS A 255 -8.68 22.61 -10.56
CA LYS A 255 -10.02 23.16 -10.76
C LYS A 255 -10.75 23.35 -9.43
N PHE A 256 -10.71 22.37 -8.53
CA PHE A 256 -11.29 22.45 -7.20
C PHE A 256 -10.72 23.61 -6.38
N LEU A 257 -9.41 23.89 -6.45
CA LEU A 257 -8.82 25.07 -5.79
C LEU A 257 -9.51 26.36 -6.21
N THR A 258 -9.77 26.51 -7.50
CA THR A 258 -10.42 27.72 -8.06
C THR A 258 -11.91 27.77 -7.70
N GLU A 259 -12.65 26.67 -7.85
CA GLU A 259 -14.08 26.55 -7.57
C GLU A 259 -14.40 26.81 -6.09
N LEU A 260 -13.55 26.36 -5.18
CA LEU A 260 -13.69 26.53 -3.74
C LEU A 260 -13.04 27.84 -3.23
N SER A 261 -12.45 28.66 -4.12
CA SER A 261 -11.77 29.91 -3.76
C SER A 261 -10.67 29.72 -2.72
N ILE A 262 -9.92 28.63 -2.80
CA ILE A 262 -8.83 28.31 -1.89
C ILE A 262 -7.59 29.16 -2.26
N ASP A 263 -6.92 29.71 -1.26
CA ASP A 263 -5.71 30.48 -1.43
C ASP A 263 -4.54 29.58 -1.91
N LYS A 264 -4.13 29.79 -3.16
CA LYS A 264 -3.06 29.03 -3.81
C LYS A 264 -1.68 29.25 -3.20
N ASN A 265 -1.50 30.28 -2.38
CA ASN A 265 -0.26 30.52 -1.64
C ASN A 265 -0.18 29.65 -0.37
N ARG A 266 -1.28 29.00 0.02
CA ARG A 266 -1.38 28.18 1.22
C ARG A 266 -1.83 26.74 0.98
N CYS A 267 -2.15 26.39 -0.25
CA CYS A 267 -2.50 25.02 -0.64
C CYS A 267 -1.73 24.60 -1.88
N HIS A 268 -0.80 23.67 -1.73
CA HIS A 268 0.13 23.29 -2.77
C HIS A 268 -0.07 21.84 -3.22
N LEU A 269 -0.18 21.63 -4.52
CA LEU A 269 -0.23 20.33 -5.16
C LEU A 269 1.15 19.97 -5.71
N ASN A 270 1.83 19.04 -5.07
CA ASN A 270 3.23 18.71 -5.32
C ASN A 270 3.37 17.34 -5.98
N ALA A 271 4.44 17.16 -6.78
CA ALA A 271 4.83 15.83 -7.27
C ALA A 271 5.32 14.92 -6.13
N CYS A 272 5.33 13.60 -6.38
CA CYS A 272 5.89 12.65 -5.44
C CYS A 272 7.40 12.85 -5.26
N LEU A 273 7.88 12.56 -4.05
CA LEU A 273 9.30 12.65 -3.70
C LEU A 273 9.87 11.24 -3.44
N VAL A 274 11.13 11.06 -3.77
CA VAL A 274 11.89 9.83 -3.44
C VAL A 274 12.10 9.75 -1.92
N ASP A 275 12.57 10.85 -1.31
CA ASP A 275 12.74 10.97 0.13
C ASP A 275 11.60 11.80 0.76
N VAL A 276 10.56 11.12 1.20
CA VAL A 276 9.42 11.75 1.87
C VAL A 276 9.72 12.10 3.35
N SER A 277 10.83 11.61 3.93
CA SER A 277 11.17 11.87 5.33
C SER A 277 11.37 13.36 5.61
N LYS A 278 11.87 14.14 4.61
CA LYS A 278 11.98 15.59 4.73
C LYS A 278 10.62 16.26 4.89
N VAL A 279 9.61 15.76 4.19
CA VAL A 279 8.24 16.30 4.27
C VAL A 279 7.68 16.07 5.67
N TYR A 280 7.74 14.83 6.18
CA TYR A 280 7.28 14.53 7.53
C TYR A 280 8.00 15.40 8.59
N ARG A 281 9.33 15.52 8.53
CA ARG A 281 10.10 16.30 9.51
C ARG A 281 9.75 17.80 9.53
N ASN A 282 9.34 18.35 8.40
CA ASN A 282 9.00 19.76 8.25
C ASN A 282 7.51 20.05 8.35
N SER A 283 6.73 19.11 8.87
CA SER A 283 5.27 19.20 8.97
C SER A 283 4.82 18.91 10.40
N SER A 284 3.59 19.31 10.76
CA SER A 284 3.08 19.16 12.11
C SER A 284 1.87 18.22 12.19
N ILE A 285 1.15 17.99 11.11
CA ILE A 285 -0.05 17.13 11.09
C ILE A 285 -0.10 16.39 9.75
N LEU A 286 -0.42 15.09 9.80
CA LEU A 286 -0.82 14.33 8.61
C LEU A 286 -2.34 14.30 8.51
N VAL A 287 -2.88 14.49 7.31
CA VAL A 287 -4.28 14.23 6.98
C VAL A 287 -4.41 13.11 5.95
N GLN A 288 -5.35 12.17 6.21
CA GLN A 288 -5.62 11.03 5.33
C GLN A 288 -7.10 10.98 4.98
N PRO A 289 -7.54 11.71 3.94
CA PRO A 289 -8.96 11.82 3.55
C PRO A 289 -9.43 10.67 2.66
N SER A 290 -8.75 9.54 2.69
CA SER A 290 -8.98 8.43 1.77
C SER A 290 -10.37 7.84 1.92
N ARG A 291 -10.99 7.49 0.79
CA ARG A 291 -12.25 6.72 0.75
C ARG A 291 -12.01 5.25 1.11
N THR A 292 -10.80 4.77 0.83
CA THR A 292 -10.39 3.39 1.14
C THR A 292 -8.88 3.27 1.28
N GLU A 293 -8.46 2.41 2.19
CA GLU A 293 -7.05 2.02 2.39
C GLU A 293 -6.93 0.52 2.58
N GLY A 294 -5.86 -0.05 2.05
CA GLY A 294 -5.50 -1.44 2.37
C GLY A 294 -4.86 -1.56 3.76
N PHE A 295 -3.83 -0.75 4.01
CA PHE A 295 -3.15 -0.66 5.29
C PHE A 295 -2.99 0.79 5.75
N GLY A 296 -2.43 1.66 4.95
CA GLY A 296 -2.18 3.06 5.32
C GLY A 296 -0.76 3.31 5.78
N LEU A 297 0.24 2.85 5.02
CA LEU A 297 1.66 3.06 5.32
C LEU A 297 2.00 4.50 5.68
N VAL A 298 1.39 5.47 5.01
CA VAL A 298 1.58 6.90 5.23
C VAL A 298 1.23 7.30 6.67
N ILE A 299 0.21 6.67 7.27
CA ILE A 299 -0.17 6.88 8.68
C ILE A 299 0.97 6.43 9.60
N VAL A 300 1.45 5.21 9.41
CA VAL A 300 2.55 4.65 10.21
C VAL A 300 3.83 5.49 10.06
N GLU A 301 4.14 5.92 8.84
CA GLU A 301 5.29 6.77 8.55
C GLU A 301 5.20 8.13 9.22
N ALA A 302 4.03 8.77 9.21
CA ALA A 302 3.78 10.03 9.91
C ALA A 302 3.92 9.85 11.42
N MET A 303 3.28 8.83 11.99
CA MET A 303 3.39 8.49 13.40
C MET A 303 4.85 8.26 13.82
N ALA A 304 5.64 7.56 12.99
CA ALA A 304 7.06 7.32 13.27
C ALA A 304 7.89 8.61 13.28
N HIS A 305 7.45 9.64 12.55
CA HIS A 305 8.06 10.98 12.62
C HIS A 305 7.46 11.86 13.73
N GLY A 306 6.53 11.33 14.53
CA GLY A 306 5.88 12.05 15.63
C GLY A 306 4.72 12.95 15.19
N LEU A 307 4.18 12.82 13.98
CA LEU A 307 3.02 13.59 13.55
C LEU A 307 1.72 12.94 14.04
N PRO A 308 0.82 13.67 14.69
CA PRO A 308 -0.55 13.22 14.88
C PRO A 308 -1.27 13.16 13.54
N VAL A 309 -2.26 12.29 13.45
CA VAL A 309 -2.98 11.98 12.22
C VAL A 309 -4.46 12.32 12.36
N VAL A 310 -5.04 12.95 11.33
CA VAL A 310 -6.50 13.03 11.16
C VAL A 310 -6.86 12.22 9.91
N SER A 311 -7.68 11.19 10.06
CA SER A 311 -8.06 10.30 8.97
C SER A 311 -9.56 10.07 8.92
N PHE A 312 -10.12 9.90 7.72
CA PHE A 312 -11.41 9.24 7.66
C PHE A 312 -11.29 7.79 8.17
N ASP A 313 -12.32 7.36 8.89
CA ASP A 313 -12.48 5.98 9.33
C ASP A 313 -12.97 5.14 8.15
N CYS A 314 -12.10 5.00 7.14
CA CYS A 314 -12.34 4.08 6.04
C CYS A 314 -11.95 2.65 6.45
N GLU A 315 -12.56 1.69 5.77
CA GLU A 315 -12.34 0.27 6.04
C GLU A 315 -10.85 -0.09 6.08
N ASN A 316 -10.48 -0.99 6.99
CA ASN A 316 -9.16 -1.61 7.17
C ASN A 316 -8.09 -0.76 7.86
N GLY A 317 -7.24 -0.04 7.10
CA GLY A 317 -5.99 0.52 7.60
C GLY A 317 -6.10 1.52 8.74
N PRO A 318 -6.72 2.69 8.54
CA PRO A 318 -6.78 3.75 9.55
C PRO A 318 -7.31 3.28 10.90
N ARG A 319 -8.42 2.57 10.90
CA ARG A 319 -9.08 1.98 12.09
C ARG A 319 -8.20 0.97 12.84
N THR A 320 -7.27 0.31 12.16
CA THR A 320 -6.34 -0.65 12.78
C THR A 320 -5.13 0.06 13.38
N ILE A 321 -4.71 1.17 12.77
CA ILE A 321 -3.49 1.88 13.15
C ILE A 321 -3.78 2.96 14.19
N ILE A 322 -4.84 3.76 14.01
CA ILE A 322 -5.16 4.91 14.85
C ILE A 322 -6.04 4.48 16.01
N THR A 323 -5.67 4.91 17.23
CA THR A 323 -6.55 4.89 18.41
C THR A 323 -7.15 6.28 18.58
N GLU A 324 -8.49 6.37 18.40
CA GLU A 324 -9.24 7.64 18.45
C GLU A 324 -8.93 8.40 19.74
N GLY A 325 -8.49 9.65 19.59
CA GLY A 325 -8.20 10.56 20.68
C GLY A 325 -6.86 10.35 21.40
N GLU A 326 -6.12 9.26 21.12
CA GLU A 326 -4.83 8.96 21.76
C GLU A 326 -3.63 9.30 20.88
N ASP A 327 -3.62 8.82 19.63
CA ASP A 327 -2.52 9.00 18.67
C ASP A 327 -2.94 9.64 17.34
N GLY A 328 -4.23 9.98 17.23
CA GLY A 328 -4.85 10.66 16.10
C GLY A 328 -6.36 10.74 16.23
N PHE A 329 -7.01 11.21 15.17
CA PHE A 329 -8.47 11.27 15.07
C PHE A 329 -8.97 10.44 13.91
N LEU A 330 -9.96 9.57 14.18
CA LEU A 330 -10.74 8.82 13.22
C LEU A 330 -12.10 9.50 13.02
N VAL A 331 -12.30 10.06 11.85
CA VAL A 331 -13.53 10.77 11.51
C VAL A 331 -14.45 9.86 10.69
N PRO A 332 -15.75 9.77 10.97
CA PRO A 332 -16.67 9.01 10.13
C PRO A 332 -16.51 9.38 8.65
N SER A 333 -16.50 8.37 7.78
CA SER A 333 -16.26 8.56 6.35
C SER A 333 -17.16 9.65 5.77
N LEU A 334 -16.59 10.53 4.95
CA LEU A 334 -17.25 11.64 4.26
C LEU A 334 -17.77 12.76 5.18
N ASN A 335 -17.57 12.72 6.48
CA ASN A 335 -17.97 13.81 7.37
C ASN A 335 -16.95 14.97 7.34
N ILE A 336 -17.07 15.83 6.32
CA ILE A 336 -16.20 16.98 6.06
C ILE A 336 -16.15 17.94 7.26
N GLY A 337 -17.31 18.24 7.86
CA GLY A 337 -17.40 19.18 8.98
C GLY A 337 -16.64 18.68 10.20
N MET A 338 -16.86 17.44 10.62
CA MET A 338 -16.13 16.85 11.75
C MET A 338 -14.63 16.74 11.47
N PHE A 339 -14.23 16.42 10.24
CA PHE A 339 -12.81 16.37 9.86
C PHE A 339 -12.17 17.76 10.02
N ALA A 340 -12.82 18.81 9.53
CA ALA A 340 -12.35 20.19 9.68
C ALA A 340 -12.20 20.58 11.17
N GLU A 341 -13.18 20.25 12.01
CA GLU A 341 -13.10 20.53 13.46
C GLU A 341 -11.94 19.80 14.15
N ARG A 342 -11.74 18.51 13.86
CA ARG A 342 -10.63 17.74 14.42
C ARG A 342 -9.26 18.27 13.96
N LEU A 343 -9.17 18.66 12.69
CA LEU A 343 -7.95 19.27 12.15
C LEU A 343 -7.66 20.63 12.82
N ILE A 344 -8.65 21.51 12.93
CA ILE A 344 -8.52 22.82 13.60
C ILE A 344 -8.16 22.64 15.07
N CYS A 345 -8.72 21.65 15.75
CA CYS A 345 -8.34 21.32 17.13
C CYS A 345 -6.84 21.06 17.26
N LEU A 346 -6.27 20.19 16.41
CA LEU A 346 -4.83 19.92 16.39
C LEU A 346 -4.00 21.14 15.99
N MET A 347 -4.48 22.00 15.10
CA MET A 347 -3.78 23.21 14.69
C MET A 347 -3.66 24.22 15.84
N LYS A 348 -4.69 24.34 16.67
CA LYS A 348 -4.76 25.32 17.77
C LYS A 348 -4.14 24.82 19.07
N ASP A 349 -4.17 23.51 19.34
CA ASP A 349 -3.66 22.93 20.57
C ASP A 349 -2.30 22.24 20.34
N GLU A 350 -1.24 22.96 20.63
CA GLU A 350 0.13 22.47 20.51
C GLU A 350 0.43 21.31 21.47
N LYS A 351 -0.10 21.36 22.71
CA LYS A 351 0.13 20.32 23.72
C LYS A 351 -0.53 19.02 23.31
N LEU A 352 -1.78 19.08 22.82
CA LEU A 352 -2.48 17.93 22.27
C LEU A 352 -1.74 17.35 21.06
N ARG A 353 -1.32 18.21 20.15
CA ARG A 353 -0.56 17.83 18.95
C ARG A 353 0.71 17.07 19.32
N PHE A 354 1.46 17.57 20.32
CA PHE A 354 2.67 16.94 20.79
C PHE A 354 2.39 15.60 21.49
N ALA A 355 1.40 15.55 22.39
CA ALA A 355 1.04 14.33 23.11
C ALA A 355 0.60 13.20 22.16
N MET A 356 -0.27 13.50 21.20
CA MET A 356 -0.71 12.54 20.17
C MET A 356 0.46 12.08 19.28
N GLY A 357 1.35 13.00 18.89
CA GLY A 357 2.52 12.66 18.09
C GLY A 357 3.44 11.68 18.81
N GLU A 358 3.72 11.87 20.10
CA GLU A 358 4.53 10.95 20.89
C GLU A 358 3.87 9.58 21.09
N ASN A 359 2.55 9.54 21.29
CA ASN A 359 1.81 8.28 21.37
C ASN A 359 1.89 7.52 20.06
N GLY A 360 1.66 8.21 18.93
CA GLY A 360 1.77 7.63 17.59
C GLY A 360 3.18 7.09 17.32
N ARG A 361 4.22 7.85 17.70
CA ARG A 361 5.62 7.44 17.54
C ARG A 361 5.92 6.14 18.29
N ARG A 362 5.48 6.00 19.53
CA ARG A 362 5.65 4.76 20.30
C ARG A 362 4.93 3.58 19.63
N LYS A 363 3.71 3.78 19.20
CA LYS A 363 2.90 2.75 18.54
C LYS A 363 3.49 2.31 17.18
N SER A 364 4.06 3.24 16.42
CA SER A 364 4.65 2.95 15.11
C SER A 364 5.79 1.92 15.16
N MET A 365 6.46 1.75 16.29
CA MET A 365 7.52 0.76 16.47
C MET A 365 7.05 -0.68 16.29
N HIS A 366 5.76 -0.97 16.53
CA HIS A 366 5.16 -2.28 16.26
C HIS A 366 5.15 -2.63 14.77
N TYR A 367 5.24 -1.60 13.91
CA TYR A 367 5.29 -1.74 12.46
C TYR A 367 6.69 -1.56 11.87
N SER A 368 7.74 -1.56 12.71
CA SER A 368 9.11 -1.43 12.20
C SER A 368 9.44 -2.54 11.20
N LEU A 369 10.32 -2.25 10.23
CA LEU A 369 10.76 -3.22 9.24
C LEU A 369 11.33 -4.49 9.91
N GLU A 370 12.07 -4.32 10.99
CA GLU A 370 12.62 -5.43 11.76
C GLU A 370 11.52 -6.27 12.43
N THR A 371 10.61 -5.64 13.17
CA THR A 371 9.50 -6.34 13.87
C THR A 371 8.67 -7.17 12.90
N ILE A 372 8.23 -6.57 11.80
CA ILE A 372 7.37 -7.25 10.82
C ILE A 372 8.17 -8.32 10.04
N SER A 373 9.43 -8.06 9.71
CA SER A 373 10.26 -9.06 9.02
C SER A 373 10.59 -10.27 9.90
N LEU A 374 10.71 -10.11 11.22
CA LEU A 374 10.84 -11.22 12.15
C LEU A 374 9.55 -12.04 12.29
N GLN A 375 8.37 -11.40 12.24
CA GLN A 375 7.09 -12.10 12.15
C GLN A 375 7.01 -12.93 10.85
N TRP A 376 7.42 -12.36 9.73
CA TRP A 376 7.53 -13.08 8.46
C TRP A 376 8.50 -14.26 8.55
N LYS A 377 9.69 -14.07 9.16
CA LYS A 377 10.66 -15.15 9.36
C LYS A 377 10.01 -16.32 10.10
N GLN A 378 9.43 -16.07 11.27
CA GLN A 378 8.78 -17.10 12.07
C GLN A 378 7.67 -17.81 11.31
N PHE A 379 6.84 -17.05 10.60
CA PHE A 379 5.75 -17.59 9.77
C PHE A 379 6.30 -18.51 8.67
N LEU A 380 7.32 -18.08 7.91
CA LEU A 380 7.90 -18.85 6.81
C LEU A 380 8.61 -20.11 7.31
N GLU A 381 9.39 -20.01 8.37
CA GLU A 381 10.10 -21.14 8.96
C GLU A 381 9.12 -22.22 9.45
N ASN A 382 8.05 -21.80 10.14
CA ASN A 382 6.98 -22.72 10.56
C ASN A 382 6.30 -23.41 9.38
N MET A 383 6.04 -22.66 8.29
CA MET A 383 5.42 -23.22 7.08
C MET A 383 6.32 -24.23 6.37
N ILE A 384 7.63 -24.00 6.33
CA ILE A 384 8.58 -24.88 5.66
C ILE A 384 8.83 -26.14 6.47
N GLN A 385 8.89 -26.02 7.81
CA GLN A 385 9.12 -27.17 8.71
C GLN A 385 7.92 -28.11 8.79
N ASN A 386 6.68 -27.59 8.65
CA ASN A 386 5.45 -28.38 8.72
C ASN A 386 4.96 -28.88 7.34
N ARG A 387 5.82 -28.89 6.37
CA ARG A 387 5.61 -29.38 5.00
C ARG A 387 6.01 -30.85 4.88
#